data_c1274fd5ff889672cb79975d9e7d3eb4
#
_entry.id   c1274fd5ff889672cb79975d9e7d3eb4
#
_cell.length_a   1.000
_cell.length_b   1.000
_cell.length_c   1.000
_cell.angle_alpha   90.00
_cell.angle_beta   90.00
_cell.angle_gamma   90.00
#
_symmetry.space_group_name_H-M   'P 1'
#
loop_
_entity.id
_entity.type
_entity.pdbx_description
1 polymer ?
#
loop_
_entity_poly.entity_id
_entity_poly.type
_entity_poly.pdbx_seq_one_letter_code
_entity_poly.pdbx_strand_id
1 'polypeptide(L)'
;RRQRQMCIRDRFYTQEVLQEMKAAFGAKPGDLILILSGDDVMKTRKQLNEFRLEMGNQLGLRDKNKFALLWIVDFPMFEWSEEEGRLMAMHHPFTHPKDEDIPLLDTDPAAVRADAYDMVCNGIEVGGGSIRIHDAQLQAKMFEILGFTPEKAEEQFGFLMNAFKFGAPPHGGLAYGLDRWVSIFAGLDSIRDCIAFPKNNSGRDVMLDAPSVIDQKQLDELNLIVEVKE
;
A
#
# COMPACT_ATOMS: atom_id res chain seq x y z
N ARG A 1 -7.72 8.13 37.66
CA ARG A 1 -8.43 7.38 36.59
C ARG A 1 -9.83 7.94 36.28
N ARG A 2 -10.65 8.32 37.27
CA ARG A 2 -12.00 8.89 37.05
C ARG A 2 -11.98 10.27 36.35
N GLN A 3 -11.01 11.11 36.60
CA GLN A 3 -10.91 12.47 36.04
C GLN A 3 -10.57 12.50 34.55
N ARG A 4 -9.80 11.54 34.02
CA ARG A 4 -9.50 11.44 32.57
C ARG A 4 -10.70 11.00 31.73
N GLN A 5 -11.61 10.22 32.26
CA GLN A 5 -12.83 9.78 31.57
C GLN A 5 -13.84 10.93 31.35
N MET A 6 -13.87 11.92 32.23
CA MET A 6 -14.78 13.07 32.14
C MET A 6 -14.38 14.11 31.08
N CYS A 7 -13.07 14.32 30.81
CA CYS A 7 -12.62 15.45 30.01
C CYS A 7 -12.78 15.32 28.50
N ILE A 8 -12.84 14.11 27.95
CA ILE A 8 -12.97 13.90 26.48
C ILE A 8 -14.41 13.56 26.13
N ARG A 9 -15.14 12.90 27.01
CA ARG A 9 -16.47 12.36 26.79
C ARG A 9 -17.54 13.42 26.56
N ASP A 10 -17.53 14.49 27.36
CA ASP A 10 -18.61 15.47 27.41
C ASP A 10 -18.38 16.70 26.52
N ARG A 11 -17.20 16.80 25.88
CA ARG A 11 -16.85 17.95 25.03
C ARG A 11 -17.23 17.78 23.56
N PHE A 12 -17.25 16.56 23.04
CA PHE A 12 -17.34 16.32 21.60
C PHE A 12 -18.56 15.46 21.20
N TYR A 13 -19.14 14.69 22.11
CA TYR A 13 -20.23 13.77 21.77
C TYR A 13 -21.41 13.94 22.72
N THR A 14 -22.62 13.98 22.15
CA THR A 14 -23.85 13.95 22.96
C THR A 14 -24.05 12.57 23.60
N GLN A 15 -24.93 12.49 24.62
CA GLN A 15 -25.24 11.22 25.27
C GLN A 15 -25.88 10.22 24.30
N GLU A 16 -26.67 10.68 23.34
CA GLU A 16 -27.29 9.88 22.30
C GLU A 16 -26.21 9.22 21.44
N VAL A 17 -25.24 9.99 20.91
CA VAL A 17 -24.11 9.48 20.10
C VAL A 17 -23.26 8.47 20.87
N LEU A 18 -23.02 8.71 22.15
CA LEU A 18 -22.29 7.75 23.00
C LEU A 18 -23.05 6.44 23.19
N GLN A 19 -24.39 6.47 23.29
CA GLN A 19 -25.20 5.25 23.36
C GLN A 19 -25.22 4.51 22.02
N GLU A 20 -25.29 5.20 20.91
CA GLU A 20 -25.20 4.62 19.56
C GLU A 20 -23.83 3.93 19.37
N MET A 21 -22.74 4.60 19.71
CA MET A 21 -21.39 4.01 19.67
C MET A 21 -21.31 2.75 20.53
N LYS A 22 -21.81 2.83 21.77
CA LYS A 22 -21.82 1.68 22.68
C LYS A 22 -22.61 0.51 22.09
N ALA A 23 -23.76 0.78 21.49
CA ALA A 23 -24.59 -0.24 20.85
C ALA A 23 -23.91 -0.86 19.63
N ALA A 24 -23.30 -0.02 18.78
CA ALA A 24 -22.59 -0.46 17.57
C ALA A 24 -21.42 -1.42 17.87
N PHE A 25 -20.71 -1.22 19.00
CA PHE A 25 -19.64 -2.08 19.45
C PHE A 25 -20.10 -3.22 20.39
N GLY A 26 -21.38 -3.29 20.75
CA GLY A 26 -21.87 -4.24 21.74
C GLY A 26 -21.19 -4.09 23.11
N ALA A 27 -20.69 -2.88 23.42
CA ALA A 27 -19.84 -2.64 24.58
C ALA A 27 -20.62 -2.73 25.91
N LYS A 28 -20.00 -3.34 26.90
CA LYS A 28 -20.54 -3.55 28.26
C LYS A 28 -19.84 -2.63 29.27
N PRO A 29 -20.42 -2.44 30.46
CA PRO A 29 -19.74 -1.72 31.54
C PRO A 29 -18.37 -2.36 31.85
N GLY A 30 -17.30 -1.54 31.79
CA GLY A 30 -15.93 -1.98 31.96
C GLY A 30 -15.13 -2.09 30.68
N ASP A 31 -15.77 -2.16 29.53
CA ASP A 31 -15.08 -2.15 28.23
C ASP A 31 -14.51 -0.77 27.91
N LEU A 32 -13.40 -0.76 27.17
CA LEU A 32 -12.74 0.44 26.66
C LEU A 32 -12.91 0.50 25.15
N ILE A 33 -13.58 1.53 24.64
CA ILE A 33 -13.64 1.84 23.21
C ILE A 33 -12.55 2.86 22.92
N LEU A 34 -11.67 2.53 21.97
CA LEU A 34 -10.60 3.40 21.50
C LEU A 34 -10.96 3.91 20.11
N ILE A 35 -10.90 5.22 19.92
CA ILE A 35 -11.28 5.90 18.68
C ILE A 35 -10.06 6.69 18.19
N LEU A 36 -9.70 6.47 16.93
CA LEU A 36 -8.72 7.26 16.21
C LEU A 36 -9.45 7.99 15.08
N SER A 37 -9.23 9.28 14.94
CA SER A 37 -9.80 10.12 13.89
C SER A 37 -8.73 11.04 13.30
N GLY A 38 -8.89 11.42 12.05
CA GLY A 38 -8.00 12.33 11.34
C GLY A 38 -8.63 12.76 10.02
N ASP A 39 -8.10 13.82 9.44
CA ASP A 39 -8.60 14.42 8.19
C ASP A 39 -8.17 13.60 6.96
N ASP A 40 -7.01 12.93 7.04
CA ASP A 40 -6.50 12.05 6.00
C ASP A 40 -6.93 10.60 6.28
N VAL A 41 -7.77 10.09 5.39
CA VAL A 41 -8.37 8.74 5.50
C VAL A 41 -7.28 7.65 5.45
N MET A 42 -6.35 7.74 4.52
CA MET A 42 -5.32 6.70 4.33
C MET A 42 -4.34 6.68 5.50
N LYS A 43 -3.90 7.84 5.96
CA LYS A 43 -3.05 7.99 7.15
C LYS A 43 -3.75 7.46 8.40
N THR A 44 -5.02 7.80 8.58
CA THR A 44 -5.81 7.34 9.73
C THR A 44 -5.99 5.82 9.72
N ARG A 45 -6.27 5.22 8.56
CA ARG A 45 -6.38 3.75 8.40
C ARG A 45 -5.05 3.06 8.71
N LYS A 46 -3.93 3.59 8.22
CA LYS A 46 -2.59 3.06 8.48
C LYS A 46 -2.26 3.10 9.98
N GLN A 47 -2.50 4.23 10.63
CA GLN A 47 -2.30 4.38 12.09
C GLN A 47 -3.20 3.44 12.89
N LEU A 48 -4.46 3.28 12.47
CA LEU A 48 -5.41 2.36 13.12
C LEU A 48 -4.96 0.90 12.98
N ASN A 49 -4.37 0.52 11.85
CA ASN A 49 -3.80 -0.81 11.68
C ASN A 49 -2.67 -1.09 12.67
N GLU A 50 -1.68 -0.18 12.77
CA GLU A 50 -0.59 -0.31 13.73
C GLU A 50 -1.11 -0.38 15.17
N PHE A 51 -2.08 0.48 15.48
CA PHE A 51 -2.70 0.49 16.80
C PHE A 51 -3.44 -0.82 17.13
N ARG A 52 -4.17 -1.37 16.15
CA ARG A 52 -4.84 -2.67 16.28
C ARG A 52 -3.84 -3.80 16.54
N LEU A 53 -2.73 -3.82 15.80
CA LEU A 53 -1.68 -4.83 15.96
C LEU A 53 -1.02 -4.75 17.34
N GLU A 54 -0.73 -3.54 17.80
CA GLU A 54 -0.15 -3.30 19.13
C GLU A 54 -1.10 -3.74 20.26
N MET A 55 -2.38 -3.38 20.15
CA MET A 55 -3.38 -3.82 21.13
C MET A 55 -3.55 -5.33 21.12
N GLY A 56 -3.52 -5.95 19.94
CA GLY A 56 -3.55 -7.41 19.82
C GLY A 56 -2.36 -8.10 20.52
N ASN A 57 -1.18 -7.50 20.42
CA ASN A 57 0.02 -7.97 21.12
C ASN A 57 -0.12 -7.82 22.66
N GLN A 58 -0.49 -6.64 23.15
CA GLN A 58 -0.61 -6.35 24.57
C GLN A 58 -1.67 -7.21 25.27
N LEU A 59 -2.72 -7.57 24.55
CA LEU A 59 -3.80 -8.40 25.06
C LEU A 59 -3.57 -9.91 24.83
N GLY A 60 -2.45 -10.31 24.22
CA GLY A 60 -2.13 -11.71 23.93
C GLY A 60 -3.09 -12.36 22.94
N LEU A 61 -3.75 -11.58 22.06
CA LEU A 61 -4.70 -12.07 21.07
C LEU A 61 -4.04 -12.58 19.79
N ARG A 62 -2.75 -12.29 19.60
CA ARG A 62 -1.97 -12.75 18.45
C ARG A 62 -1.24 -14.04 18.81
N ASP A 63 -1.68 -15.14 18.22
CA ASP A 63 -1.07 -16.46 18.39
C ASP A 63 -0.20 -16.77 17.14
N LYS A 64 1.12 -16.78 17.33
CA LYS A 64 2.08 -17.04 16.25
C LYS A 64 1.97 -18.45 15.66
N ASN A 65 1.31 -19.38 16.34
CA ASN A 65 1.09 -20.75 15.87
C ASN A 65 -0.21 -20.91 15.05
N LYS A 66 -0.98 -19.83 14.90
CA LYS A 66 -2.19 -19.80 14.07
C LYS A 66 -1.96 -18.92 12.86
N PHE A 67 -2.35 -19.41 11.70
CA PHE A 67 -2.29 -18.67 10.43
C PHE A 67 -3.69 -18.19 10.08
N ALA A 68 -3.96 -16.90 10.30
CA ALA A 68 -5.22 -16.26 9.97
C ALA A 68 -5.04 -15.48 8.66
N LEU A 69 -5.65 -15.99 7.60
CA LEU A 69 -5.57 -15.43 6.24
C LEU A 69 -6.83 -14.61 5.95
N LEU A 70 -6.64 -13.51 5.22
CA LEU A 70 -7.73 -12.72 4.65
C LEU A 70 -7.28 -12.03 3.36
N TRP A 71 -8.25 -11.61 2.55
CA TRP A 71 -8.03 -10.77 1.39
C TRP A 71 -8.38 -9.32 1.70
N ILE A 72 -7.52 -8.41 1.25
CA ILE A 72 -7.83 -6.98 1.14
C ILE A 72 -8.14 -6.72 -0.33
N VAL A 73 -9.26 -6.06 -0.58
CA VAL A 73 -9.76 -5.74 -1.92
C VAL A 73 -10.27 -4.30 -1.96
N ASP A 74 -10.73 -3.85 -3.13
CA ASP A 74 -11.33 -2.52 -3.31
C ASP A 74 -10.36 -1.38 -2.97
N PHE A 75 -9.10 -1.55 -3.37
CA PHE A 75 -8.12 -0.48 -3.27
C PHE A 75 -8.51 0.72 -4.13
N PRO A 76 -8.20 1.96 -3.72
CA PRO A 76 -8.24 3.09 -4.63
C PRO A 76 -7.35 2.83 -5.86
N MET A 77 -7.83 3.24 -7.04
CA MET A 77 -7.05 3.12 -8.27
C MET A 77 -5.91 4.13 -8.32
N PHE A 78 -6.19 5.32 -7.80
CA PHE A 78 -5.29 6.47 -7.81
C PHE A 78 -5.08 7.02 -6.42
N GLU A 79 -3.95 7.68 -6.23
CA GLU A 79 -3.65 8.52 -5.07
C GLU A 79 -3.17 9.89 -5.55
N TRP A 80 -3.46 10.92 -4.78
CA TRP A 80 -2.97 12.27 -5.06
C TRP A 80 -1.56 12.42 -4.56
N SER A 81 -0.64 12.84 -5.43
CA SER A 81 0.72 13.20 -5.04
C SER A 81 0.82 14.71 -4.84
N GLU A 82 1.08 15.15 -3.63
CA GLU A 82 1.33 16.57 -3.33
C GLU A 82 2.64 17.06 -3.97
N GLU A 83 3.63 16.19 -4.10
CA GLU A 83 4.93 16.51 -4.69
C GLU A 83 4.80 16.72 -6.21
N GLU A 84 4.06 15.84 -6.89
CA GLU A 84 3.88 15.88 -8.34
C GLU A 84 2.69 16.74 -8.77
N GLY A 85 1.79 17.11 -7.84
CA GLY A 85 0.58 17.89 -8.10
C GLY A 85 -0.41 17.19 -9.06
N ARG A 86 -0.44 15.83 -9.03
CA ARG A 86 -1.29 15.02 -9.93
C ARG A 86 -1.68 13.69 -9.31
N LEU A 87 -2.61 13.01 -9.95
CA LEU A 87 -2.95 11.63 -9.63
C LEU A 87 -1.81 10.68 -10.06
N MET A 88 -1.49 9.77 -9.16
CA MET A 88 -0.56 8.68 -9.39
C MET A 88 -1.30 7.34 -9.28
N ALA A 89 -0.85 6.32 -9.98
CA ALA A 89 -1.40 4.98 -9.80
C ALA A 89 -0.98 4.45 -8.42
N MET A 90 -1.93 3.97 -7.63
CA MET A 90 -1.63 3.40 -6.31
C MET A 90 -0.76 2.14 -6.40
N HIS A 91 -0.96 1.31 -7.42
CA HIS A 91 -0.17 0.11 -7.70
C HIS A 91 0.73 0.32 -8.91
N HIS A 92 0.14 0.29 -10.11
CA HIS A 92 0.85 0.58 -11.36
C HIS A 92 -0.16 0.85 -12.49
N PRO A 93 0.28 1.49 -13.60
CA PRO A 93 -0.62 1.96 -14.66
C PRO A 93 -1.32 0.85 -15.46
N PHE A 94 -0.96 -0.41 -15.29
CA PHE A 94 -1.56 -1.55 -15.99
C PHE A 94 -2.62 -2.30 -15.16
N THR A 95 -2.91 -1.86 -13.95
CA THR A 95 -3.97 -2.41 -13.10
C THR A 95 -5.32 -2.08 -13.70
N HIS A 96 -6.21 -3.06 -13.79
CA HIS A 96 -7.57 -2.87 -14.27
C HIS A 96 -8.42 -2.15 -13.21
N PRO A 97 -9.19 -1.12 -13.54
CA PRO A 97 -10.22 -0.60 -12.66
C PRO A 97 -11.34 -1.64 -12.50
N LYS A 98 -12.14 -1.56 -11.46
CA LYS A 98 -13.36 -2.36 -11.38
C LYS A 98 -14.29 -2.00 -12.53
N ASP A 99 -14.94 -3.00 -13.15
CA ASP A 99 -15.79 -2.81 -14.33
C ASP A 99 -16.89 -1.77 -14.08
N GLU A 100 -17.51 -1.82 -12.91
CA GLU A 100 -18.56 -0.91 -12.52
C GLU A 100 -18.07 0.54 -12.32
N ASP A 101 -16.78 0.74 -12.10
CA ASP A 101 -16.16 2.05 -11.86
C ASP A 101 -15.54 2.67 -13.13
N ILE A 102 -15.48 1.95 -14.25
CA ILE A 102 -14.93 2.46 -15.52
C ILE A 102 -15.56 3.80 -15.93
N PRO A 103 -16.90 4.01 -15.85
CA PRO A 103 -17.49 5.29 -16.18
C PRO A 103 -17.02 6.47 -15.31
N LEU A 104 -16.52 6.21 -14.10
CA LEU A 104 -15.98 7.24 -13.20
C LEU A 104 -14.64 7.79 -13.67
N LEU A 105 -13.92 7.11 -14.55
CA LEU A 105 -12.66 7.60 -15.12
C LEU A 105 -12.81 8.94 -15.83
N ASP A 106 -14.00 9.24 -16.36
CA ASP A 106 -14.31 10.50 -17.04
C ASP A 106 -14.87 11.58 -16.12
N THR A 107 -15.39 11.22 -14.95
CA THR A 107 -16.17 12.14 -14.08
C THR A 107 -15.52 12.36 -12.73
N ASP A 108 -15.05 11.30 -12.10
CA ASP A 108 -14.39 11.33 -10.78
C ASP A 108 -13.33 10.22 -10.67
N PRO A 109 -12.16 10.38 -11.31
CA PRO A 109 -11.11 9.38 -11.27
C PRO A 109 -10.65 9.01 -9.84
N ALA A 110 -10.74 9.95 -8.90
CA ALA A 110 -10.32 9.72 -7.52
C ALA A 110 -11.20 8.69 -6.77
N ALA A 111 -12.45 8.49 -7.23
CA ALA A 111 -13.38 7.52 -6.66
C ALA A 111 -13.24 6.10 -7.26
N VAL A 112 -12.46 5.94 -8.33
CA VAL A 112 -12.28 4.65 -9.02
C VAL A 112 -11.53 3.67 -8.14
N ARG A 113 -12.06 2.44 -8.03
CA ARG A 113 -11.40 1.32 -7.34
C ARG A 113 -10.63 0.46 -8.32
N ALA A 114 -9.49 -0.03 -7.88
CA ALA A 114 -8.67 -1.00 -8.60
C ALA A 114 -9.22 -2.43 -8.43
N ASP A 115 -9.12 -3.23 -9.47
CA ASP A 115 -9.29 -4.68 -9.36
C ASP A 115 -7.96 -5.32 -8.94
N ALA A 116 -7.54 -4.94 -7.74
CA ALA A 116 -6.34 -5.38 -7.06
C ALA A 116 -6.70 -6.07 -5.74
N TYR A 117 -5.83 -6.95 -5.31
CA TYR A 117 -6.05 -7.77 -4.12
C TYR A 117 -4.73 -8.13 -3.44
N ASP A 118 -4.71 -8.02 -2.11
CA ASP A 118 -3.58 -8.44 -1.28
C ASP A 118 -4.02 -9.56 -0.34
N MET A 119 -3.20 -10.60 -0.25
CA MET A 119 -3.34 -11.62 0.78
C MET A 119 -2.58 -11.18 2.04
N VAL A 120 -3.26 -11.20 3.16
CA VAL A 120 -2.72 -10.84 4.47
C VAL A 120 -2.75 -12.06 5.37
N CYS A 121 -1.64 -12.35 6.04
CA CYS A 121 -1.54 -13.37 7.08
C CYS A 121 -1.13 -12.72 8.41
N ASN A 122 -1.94 -12.91 9.45
CA ASN A 122 -1.67 -12.37 10.80
C ASN A 122 -1.36 -10.86 10.83
N GLY A 123 -1.97 -10.09 9.93
CA GLY A 123 -1.76 -8.66 9.79
C GLY A 123 -0.55 -8.25 8.95
N ILE A 124 0.12 -9.19 8.31
CA ILE A 124 1.25 -8.96 7.40
C ILE A 124 0.80 -9.30 5.97
N GLU A 125 0.96 -8.39 5.04
CA GLU A 125 0.79 -8.65 3.61
C GLU A 125 1.83 -9.70 3.17
N VAL A 126 1.37 -10.82 2.65
CA VAL A 126 2.21 -11.95 2.23
C VAL A 126 2.25 -12.16 0.73
N GLY A 127 1.38 -11.49 0.01
CA GLY A 127 1.35 -11.49 -1.44
C GLY A 127 0.28 -10.54 -1.94
N GLY A 128 0.43 -10.08 -3.17
CA GLY A 128 -0.51 -9.18 -3.80
C GLY A 128 -0.51 -9.34 -5.32
N GLY A 129 -1.56 -8.84 -5.92
CA GLY A 129 -1.76 -8.93 -7.36
C GLY A 129 -2.91 -8.07 -7.86
N SER A 130 -3.14 -8.16 -9.15
CA SER A 130 -4.27 -7.47 -9.78
C SER A 130 -4.68 -8.14 -11.09
N ILE A 131 -5.89 -7.85 -11.51
CA ILE A 131 -6.31 -8.02 -12.91
C ILE A 131 -5.66 -6.91 -13.73
N ARG A 132 -5.28 -7.22 -14.95
CA ARG A 132 -4.55 -6.32 -15.84
C ARG A 132 -5.44 -5.76 -16.92
N ILE A 133 -5.18 -4.51 -17.34
CA ILE A 133 -5.78 -3.94 -18.51
C ILE A 133 -5.25 -4.69 -19.73
N HIS A 134 -6.15 -5.14 -20.62
CA HIS A 134 -5.84 -5.75 -21.89
C HIS A 134 -6.49 -5.03 -23.05
N ASP A 135 -7.37 -4.06 -22.78
CA ASP A 135 -7.97 -3.16 -23.76
C ASP A 135 -7.09 -1.94 -24.00
N ALA A 136 -6.76 -1.68 -25.27
CA ALA A 136 -5.86 -0.58 -25.64
C ALA A 136 -6.45 0.81 -25.40
N GLN A 137 -7.78 0.96 -25.52
CA GLN A 137 -8.43 2.25 -25.31
C GLN A 137 -8.49 2.59 -23.81
N LEU A 138 -8.84 1.61 -23.00
CA LEU A 138 -8.80 1.75 -21.53
C LEU A 138 -7.38 2.06 -21.04
N GLN A 139 -6.36 1.40 -21.59
CA GLN A 139 -4.96 1.67 -21.23
C GLN A 139 -4.53 3.10 -21.63
N ALA A 140 -4.93 3.58 -22.80
CA ALA A 140 -4.64 4.94 -23.22
C ALA A 140 -5.31 5.97 -22.29
N LYS A 141 -6.54 5.71 -21.86
CA LYS A 141 -7.27 6.54 -20.90
C LYS A 141 -6.57 6.58 -19.53
N MET A 142 -6.06 5.46 -19.07
CA MET A 142 -5.29 5.39 -17.84
C MET A 142 -4.02 6.23 -17.91
N PHE A 143 -3.28 6.17 -19.02
CA PHE A 143 -2.09 6.99 -19.20
C PHE A 143 -2.43 8.49 -19.25
N GLU A 144 -3.53 8.89 -19.90
CA GLU A 144 -4.02 10.26 -19.89
C GLU A 144 -4.27 10.78 -18.48
N ILE A 145 -5.00 10.04 -17.65
CA ILE A 145 -5.31 10.41 -16.26
C ILE A 145 -4.03 10.55 -15.42
N LEU A 146 -3.04 9.70 -15.67
CA LEU A 146 -1.75 9.73 -15.00
C LEU A 146 -0.80 10.82 -15.54
N GLY A 147 -1.25 11.62 -16.53
CA GLY A 147 -0.49 12.74 -17.08
C GLY A 147 0.61 12.35 -18.07
N PHE A 148 0.53 11.15 -18.66
CA PHE A 148 1.41 10.78 -19.77
C PHE A 148 0.90 11.41 -21.06
N THR A 149 1.81 12.03 -21.82
CA THR A 149 1.51 12.32 -23.21
C THR A 149 1.59 11.05 -24.06
N PRO A 150 0.92 10.97 -25.21
CA PRO A 150 1.01 9.80 -26.09
C PRO A 150 2.46 9.45 -26.46
N GLU A 151 3.31 10.46 -26.66
CA GLU A 151 4.72 10.28 -27.03
C GLU A 151 5.50 9.63 -25.86
N LYS A 152 5.30 10.11 -24.63
CA LYS A 152 5.93 9.53 -23.43
C LYS A 152 5.43 8.12 -23.15
N ALA A 153 4.15 7.85 -23.33
CA ALA A 153 3.58 6.52 -23.18
C ALA A 153 4.18 5.55 -24.22
N GLU A 154 4.34 5.99 -25.48
CA GLU A 154 4.99 5.19 -26.52
C GLU A 154 6.48 4.97 -26.24
N GLU A 155 7.20 6.00 -25.80
CA GLU A 155 8.63 5.87 -25.45
C GLU A 155 8.87 4.86 -24.32
N GLN A 156 8.05 4.89 -23.27
CA GLN A 156 8.26 4.05 -22.08
C GLN A 156 7.62 2.67 -22.21
N PHE A 157 6.45 2.56 -22.82
CA PHE A 157 5.62 1.37 -22.82
C PHE A 157 5.22 0.90 -24.22
N GLY A 158 5.69 1.55 -25.27
CA GLY A 158 5.31 1.26 -26.65
C GLY A 158 5.58 -0.20 -27.04
N PHE A 159 6.66 -0.80 -26.56
CA PHE A 159 6.97 -2.21 -26.80
C PHE A 159 5.86 -3.14 -26.26
N LEU A 160 5.31 -2.87 -25.07
CA LEU A 160 4.23 -3.64 -24.47
C LEU A 160 2.89 -3.36 -25.15
N MET A 161 2.60 -2.07 -25.40
CA MET A 161 1.37 -1.67 -26.10
C MET A 161 1.31 -2.22 -27.51
N ASN A 162 2.45 -2.29 -28.20
CA ASN A 162 2.55 -2.91 -29.52
C ASN A 162 2.32 -4.43 -29.46
N ALA A 163 2.84 -5.11 -28.45
CA ALA A 163 2.56 -6.53 -28.25
C ALA A 163 1.06 -6.79 -28.04
N PHE A 164 0.35 -5.93 -27.32
CA PHE A 164 -1.09 -6.05 -27.10
C PHE A 164 -1.93 -5.92 -28.39
N LYS A 165 -1.43 -5.24 -29.41
CA LYS A 165 -2.08 -5.16 -30.73
C LYS A 165 -2.24 -6.53 -31.40
N PHE A 166 -1.43 -7.52 -31.03
CA PHE A 166 -1.55 -8.89 -31.54
C PHE A 166 -2.54 -9.75 -30.75
N GLY A 167 -3.23 -9.18 -29.76
CA GLY A 167 -4.26 -9.80 -28.95
C GLY A 167 -3.72 -10.23 -27.56
N ALA A 168 -3.97 -9.38 -26.57
CA ALA A 168 -3.74 -9.75 -25.18
C ALA A 168 -5.02 -10.41 -24.61
N PRO A 169 -4.94 -11.61 -24.03
CA PRO A 169 -6.08 -12.20 -23.33
C PRO A 169 -6.33 -11.45 -22.00
N PRO A 170 -7.54 -11.54 -21.43
CA PRO A 170 -7.73 -11.20 -20.03
C PRO A 170 -6.71 -11.95 -19.18
N HIS A 171 -5.99 -11.24 -18.33
CA HIS A 171 -4.93 -11.81 -17.50
C HIS A 171 -4.81 -11.07 -16.18
N GLY A 172 -4.21 -11.72 -15.23
CA GLY A 172 -3.92 -11.22 -13.90
C GLY A 172 -2.86 -12.09 -13.26
N GLY A 173 -2.50 -11.76 -12.03
CA GLY A 173 -1.51 -12.55 -11.33
C GLY A 173 -1.46 -12.23 -9.85
N LEU A 174 -0.71 -13.06 -9.14
CA LEU A 174 -0.43 -12.94 -7.71
C LEU A 174 1.03 -13.29 -7.47
N ALA A 175 1.74 -12.45 -6.74
CA ALA A 175 3.10 -12.72 -6.31
C ALA A 175 3.17 -12.78 -4.78
N TYR A 176 3.85 -13.81 -4.27
CA TYR A 176 4.08 -13.98 -2.84
C TYR A 176 5.47 -13.50 -2.43
N GLY A 177 5.55 -12.83 -1.29
CA GLY A 177 6.82 -12.47 -0.67
C GLY A 177 7.44 -13.66 0.05
N LEU A 178 8.42 -14.33 -0.57
CA LEU A 178 9.06 -15.52 0.00
C LEU A 178 9.62 -15.26 1.40
N ASP A 179 10.36 -14.18 1.57
CA ASP A 179 10.96 -13.84 2.87
C ASP A 179 9.90 -13.59 3.97
N ARG A 180 8.77 -12.99 3.60
CA ARG A 180 7.65 -12.78 4.53
C ARG A 180 7.05 -14.11 4.98
N TRP A 181 6.83 -15.04 4.06
CA TRP A 181 6.33 -16.37 4.41
C TRP A 181 7.34 -17.15 5.25
N VAL A 182 8.62 -17.11 4.90
CA VAL A 182 9.68 -17.76 5.69
C VAL A 182 9.72 -17.22 7.11
N SER A 183 9.65 -15.88 7.29
CA SER A 183 9.64 -15.28 8.62
C SER A 183 8.43 -15.69 9.45
N ILE A 184 7.24 -15.76 8.83
CA ILE A 184 5.99 -16.18 9.50
C ILE A 184 6.09 -17.65 9.94
N PHE A 185 6.51 -18.55 9.05
CA PHE A 185 6.64 -19.97 9.39
C PHE A 185 7.73 -20.26 10.42
N ALA A 186 8.81 -19.49 10.40
CA ALA A 186 9.88 -19.60 11.39
C ALA A 186 9.57 -18.88 12.71
N GLY A 187 8.44 -18.16 12.80
CA GLY A 187 8.06 -17.41 13.98
C GLY A 187 8.95 -16.20 14.28
N LEU A 188 9.64 -15.67 13.26
CA LEU A 188 10.55 -14.53 13.37
C LEU A 188 9.81 -13.20 13.37
N ASP A 189 10.38 -12.20 14.02
CA ASP A 189 9.79 -10.86 14.09
C ASP A 189 10.21 -9.96 12.94
N SER A 190 11.24 -10.33 12.18
CA SER A 190 11.76 -9.54 11.07
C SER A 190 12.21 -10.42 9.91
N ILE A 191 11.90 -9.99 8.68
CA ILE A 191 12.43 -10.61 7.45
C ILE A 191 13.96 -10.49 7.34
N ARG A 192 14.59 -9.57 8.07
CA ARG A 192 16.05 -9.43 8.11
C ARG A 192 16.76 -10.68 8.61
N ASP A 193 16.07 -11.48 9.43
CA ASP A 193 16.61 -12.75 9.95
C ASP A 193 16.54 -13.89 8.91
N CYS A 194 15.81 -13.68 7.80
CA CYS A 194 15.67 -14.64 6.70
C CYS A 194 16.48 -14.27 5.46
N ILE A 195 16.94 -13.03 5.36
CA ILE A 195 17.60 -12.50 4.16
C ILE A 195 19.11 -12.55 4.35
N ALA A 196 19.83 -13.14 3.38
CA ALA A 196 21.28 -12.99 3.31
C ALA A 196 21.62 -11.52 2.98
N PHE A 197 22.56 -10.94 3.71
CA PHE A 197 23.02 -9.55 3.54
C PHE A 197 21.90 -8.47 3.70
N PRO A 198 21.18 -8.43 4.84
CA PRO A 198 20.15 -7.45 5.05
C PRO A 198 20.73 -6.04 5.16
N LYS A 199 20.00 -5.07 4.59
CA LYS A 199 20.35 -3.64 4.72
C LYS A 199 20.02 -3.13 6.12
N ASN A 200 20.85 -2.22 6.64
CA ASN A 200 20.53 -1.47 7.87
C ASN A 200 19.52 -0.34 7.60
N ASN A 201 19.17 0.43 8.64
CA ASN A 201 18.20 1.52 8.53
C ASN A 201 18.66 2.69 7.62
N SER A 202 19.97 2.78 7.34
CA SER A 202 20.54 3.76 6.39
C SER A 202 20.63 3.21 4.96
N GLY A 203 20.03 2.03 4.68
CA GLY A 203 20.09 1.39 3.38
C GLY A 203 21.47 0.78 3.05
N ARG A 204 22.36 0.67 4.03
CA ARG A 204 23.72 0.16 3.85
C ARG A 204 23.80 -1.34 4.11
N ASP A 205 24.49 -2.05 3.22
CA ASP A 205 24.90 -3.42 3.44
C ASP A 205 26.21 -3.41 4.22
N VAL A 206 26.15 -3.85 5.48
CA VAL A 206 27.30 -3.80 6.38
C VAL A 206 28.30 -4.93 6.14
N MET A 207 27.92 -5.97 5.41
CA MET A 207 28.80 -7.08 5.08
C MET A 207 29.67 -6.76 3.85
N LEU A 208 29.07 -6.16 2.83
CA LEU A 208 29.74 -5.79 1.59
C LEU A 208 30.29 -4.36 1.60
N ASP A 209 30.00 -3.60 2.66
CA ASP A 209 30.31 -2.17 2.78
C ASP A 209 29.74 -1.34 1.61
N ALA A 210 28.54 -1.70 1.14
CA ALA A 210 27.85 -1.06 0.03
C ALA A 210 26.74 -0.10 0.54
N PRO A 211 26.47 1.01 -0.16
CA PRO A 211 27.13 1.49 -1.38
C PRO A 211 28.55 2.00 -1.11
N SER A 212 29.42 1.85 -2.09
CA SER A 212 30.80 2.35 -2.10
C SER A 212 31.00 3.40 -3.20
N VAL A 213 32.10 4.13 -3.11
CA VAL A 213 32.46 5.11 -4.15
C VAL A 213 32.79 4.37 -5.45
N ILE A 214 32.33 4.91 -6.57
CA ILE A 214 32.64 4.42 -7.91
C ILE A 214 33.96 5.05 -8.38
N ASP A 215 34.82 4.25 -9.02
CA ASP A 215 36.07 4.74 -9.59
C ASP A 215 35.82 5.77 -10.69
N GLN A 216 36.62 6.85 -10.69
CA GLN A 216 36.49 7.93 -11.68
C GLN A 216 36.55 7.41 -13.13
N LYS A 217 37.37 6.41 -13.40
CA LYS A 217 37.48 5.80 -14.72
C LYS A 217 36.14 5.24 -15.22
N GLN A 218 35.36 4.61 -14.33
CA GLN A 218 34.03 4.08 -14.67
C GLN A 218 33.03 5.20 -14.95
N LEU A 219 33.11 6.30 -14.20
CA LEU A 219 32.30 7.49 -14.47
C LEU A 219 32.64 8.12 -15.81
N ASP A 220 33.95 8.24 -16.13
CA ASP A 220 34.42 8.78 -17.39
C ASP A 220 33.99 7.93 -18.60
N GLU A 221 34.06 6.60 -18.47
CA GLU A 221 33.59 5.67 -19.53
C GLU A 221 32.08 5.83 -19.83
N LEU A 222 31.28 6.21 -18.82
CA LEU A 222 29.84 6.44 -18.95
C LEU A 222 29.48 7.92 -19.23
N ASN A 223 30.47 8.81 -19.32
CA ASN A 223 30.28 10.26 -19.42
C ASN A 223 29.41 10.83 -18.28
N LEU A 224 29.57 10.33 -17.06
CA LEU A 224 28.86 10.77 -15.88
C LEU A 224 29.70 11.71 -15.04
N ILE A 225 29.08 12.78 -14.57
CA ILE A 225 29.68 13.73 -13.61
C ILE A 225 28.88 13.65 -12.31
N VAL A 226 29.59 13.46 -11.20
CA VAL A 226 28.95 13.50 -9.87
C VAL A 226 28.96 14.92 -9.36
N GLU A 227 27.79 15.53 -9.26
CA GLU A 227 27.60 16.82 -8.61
C GLU A 227 27.29 16.59 -7.13
N VAL A 228 28.21 17.01 -6.26
CA VAL A 228 27.99 16.97 -4.82
C VAL A 228 27.28 18.25 -4.42
N LYS A 229 26.02 18.14 -4.00
CA LYS A 229 25.31 19.26 -3.37
C LYS A 229 25.82 19.40 -1.93
N GLU A 230 26.34 20.58 -1.60
CA GLU A 230 26.72 20.96 -0.24
C GLU A 230 25.52 21.03 0.71
#